data_dc8bdd8428a33987bbf83a430b129a53
#
_entry.id   dc8bdd8428a33987bbf83a430b129a53
#
_cell.length_a   1.000
_cell.length_b   1.000
_cell.length_c   1.000
_cell.angle_alpha   90.00
_cell.angle_beta   90.00
_cell.angle_gamma   90.00
#
_symmetry.space_group_name_H-M   'P 1'
#
loop_
_entity.id
_entity.type
_entity.pdbx_description
1 polymer ?
#
loop_
_entity_poly.entity_id
_entity_poly.type
_entity_poly.pdbx_seq_one_letter_code
_entity_poly.pdbx_strand_id
1 'polypeptide(L)'
;MKIIFDHINGFGKISNQDLIYADVFGYPEINDDLDELLENGWLPWNNYWFQSRSVRYDLSKIQFHKKTKKNAKKIEYQLGKPSNEDVDRIAKAYQNKKGFISKHVFDNDLMLENSIQYFYESKLIGFVCYKLFKKSFIGIQFAWDYEKPQLSLGNISFFIESTLAKRSGCIYYYVMGGYEECCLYKSEIDGFEWWTGKEWSKDKELYQNLCKRDSLIEIKNVNCDI
;
A
#
# COMPACT_ATOMS: atom_id res chain seq x y z
N MET A 1 -6.40 -21.24 -1.14
CA MET A 1 -6.79 -20.13 -0.23
C MET A 1 -8.03 -20.51 0.55
N LYS A 2 -7.96 -20.53 1.87
CA LYS A 2 -9.12 -20.72 2.74
C LYS A 2 -9.74 -19.37 3.08
N ILE A 3 -10.90 -19.05 2.53
CA ILE A 3 -11.64 -17.82 2.82
C ILE A 3 -12.29 -17.92 4.20
N ILE A 4 -12.07 -16.93 5.06
CA ILE A 4 -12.64 -16.86 6.42
C ILE A 4 -13.67 -15.74 6.57
N PHE A 5 -13.61 -14.72 5.71
CA PHE A 5 -14.54 -13.64 5.72
C PHE A 5 -14.72 -13.07 4.31
N ASP A 6 -15.94 -12.79 3.92
CA ASP A 6 -16.30 -12.26 2.61
C ASP A 6 -17.17 -11.02 2.77
N HIS A 7 -16.55 -9.85 2.74
CA HIS A 7 -17.23 -8.56 2.83
C HIS A 7 -18.14 -8.26 1.65
N ILE A 8 -17.88 -8.84 0.47
CA ILE A 8 -18.73 -8.64 -0.71
C ILE A 8 -20.15 -9.08 -0.40
N ASN A 9 -20.30 -10.19 0.30
CA ASN A 9 -21.58 -10.70 0.73
C ASN A 9 -22.10 -10.09 2.04
N GLY A 10 -21.24 -9.57 2.90
CA GLY A 10 -21.57 -8.95 4.18
C GLY A 10 -21.91 -7.46 4.06
N PHE A 11 -21.06 -6.68 3.43
CA PHE A 11 -21.16 -5.22 3.35
C PHE A 11 -22.10 -4.72 2.24
N GLY A 12 -22.30 -5.45 1.18
CA GLY A 12 -23.29 -5.13 0.15
C GLY A 12 -24.72 -4.98 0.70
N LYS A 13 -24.96 -5.48 1.92
CA LYS A 13 -26.23 -5.31 2.65
C LYS A 13 -26.26 -4.11 3.59
N ILE A 14 -25.12 -3.57 4.00
CA ILE A 14 -25.04 -2.44 4.95
C ILE A 14 -25.13 -1.10 4.23
N SER A 15 -24.64 -1.04 3.01
CA SER A 15 -24.84 0.12 2.15
C SER A 15 -25.60 -0.33 0.91
N ASN A 16 -26.76 0.23 0.64
CA ASN A 16 -27.41 0.17 -0.67
C ASN A 16 -26.56 0.83 -1.78
N GLN A 17 -25.28 0.93 -1.60
CA GLN A 17 -24.32 1.53 -2.49
C GLN A 17 -23.37 0.43 -2.91
N ASP A 18 -23.04 0.37 -4.19
CA ASP A 18 -22.02 -0.50 -4.78
C ASP A 18 -20.62 -0.13 -4.26
N LEU A 19 -20.44 -0.25 -2.95
CA LEU A 19 -19.14 -0.06 -2.33
C LEU A 19 -18.30 -1.28 -2.65
N ILE A 20 -17.29 -1.07 -3.45
CA ILE A 20 -16.22 -2.04 -3.63
C ILE A 20 -15.22 -1.88 -2.46
N TYR A 21 -15.70 -1.95 -1.24
CA TYR A 21 -14.94 -2.41 -0.09
C TYR A 21 -15.08 -3.94 -0.07
N ALA A 22 -14.47 -4.57 -1.05
CA ALA A 22 -14.42 -6.00 -1.08
C ALA A 22 -13.19 -6.43 -0.29
N ASP A 23 -13.28 -6.37 1.02
CA ASP A 23 -12.31 -7.02 1.86
C ASP A 23 -12.77 -8.46 2.05
N VAL A 24 -12.27 -9.33 1.21
CA VAL A 24 -12.34 -10.78 1.40
C VAL A 24 -11.08 -11.20 2.11
N PHE A 25 -11.20 -11.88 3.24
CA PHE A 25 -10.07 -12.34 4.03
C PHE A 25 -9.89 -13.86 3.91
N GLY A 26 -8.65 -14.29 3.84
CA GLY A 26 -8.33 -15.71 3.81
C GLY A 26 -6.90 -16.01 4.25
N TYR A 27 -6.63 -17.28 4.45
CA TYR A 27 -5.30 -17.81 4.69
C TYR A 27 -4.83 -18.58 3.46
N PRO A 28 -3.59 -18.34 2.98
CA PRO A 28 -3.03 -19.21 1.95
C PRO A 28 -2.84 -20.62 2.50
N GLU A 29 -3.07 -21.60 1.65
CA GLU A 29 -2.78 -23.00 1.95
C GLU A 29 -1.33 -23.32 1.53
N ILE A 30 -0.79 -24.41 2.05
CA ILE A 30 0.63 -24.76 1.88
C ILE A 30 1.07 -24.89 0.41
N ASN A 31 0.14 -25.20 -0.49
CA ASN A 31 0.38 -25.40 -1.92
C ASN A 31 -0.01 -24.19 -2.78
N ASP A 32 -0.49 -23.10 -2.18
CA ASP A 32 -0.85 -21.90 -2.94
C ASP A 32 0.41 -21.24 -3.50
N ASP A 33 0.39 -20.88 -4.78
CA ASP A 33 1.41 -19.99 -5.36
C ASP A 33 1.13 -18.56 -4.95
N LEU A 34 2.03 -17.98 -4.15
CA LEU A 34 1.83 -16.64 -3.60
C LEU A 34 1.89 -15.54 -4.66
N ASP A 35 2.63 -15.72 -5.76
CA ASP A 35 2.60 -14.78 -6.88
C ASP A 35 1.26 -14.87 -7.64
N GLU A 36 0.68 -16.07 -7.79
CA GLU A 36 -0.64 -16.25 -8.37
C GLU A 36 -1.74 -15.61 -7.50
N LEU A 37 -1.63 -15.70 -6.18
CA LEU A 37 -2.54 -15.00 -5.29
C LEU A 37 -2.49 -13.49 -5.51
N LEU A 38 -1.30 -12.92 -5.63
CA LEU A 38 -1.14 -11.49 -5.95
C LEU A 38 -1.75 -11.14 -7.32
N GLU A 39 -1.56 -11.98 -8.34
CA GLU A 39 -2.16 -11.80 -9.66
C GLU A 39 -3.69 -11.83 -9.61
N ASN A 40 -4.27 -12.55 -8.65
CA ASN A 40 -5.70 -12.61 -8.38
C ASN A 40 -6.18 -11.59 -7.33
N GLY A 41 -5.44 -10.50 -7.12
CA GLY A 41 -5.82 -9.37 -6.29
C GLY A 41 -5.68 -9.57 -4.79
N TRP A 42 -5.13 -10.71 -4.34
CA TRP A 42 -4.87 -10.95 -2.93
C TRP A 42 -3.59 -10.24 -2.48
N LEU A 43 -3.64 -9.56 -1.35
CA LEU A 43 -2.49 -8.91 -0.71
C LEU A 43 -2.25 -9.46 0.69
N PRO A 44 -0.99 -9.68 1.07
CA PRO A 44 -0.66 -10.14 2.42
C PRO A 44 -0.78 -9.02 3.45
N TRP A 45 -1.38 -9.34 4.61
CA TRP A 45 -1.40 -8.48 5.78
C TRP A 45 -1.23 -9.33 7.05
N ASN A 46 -0.16 -9.14 7.77
CA ASN A 46 0.19 -9.97 8.92
C ASN A 46 0.12 -11.48 8.60
N ASN A 47 -0.82 -12.19 9.22
CA ASN A 47 -1.00 -13.64 9.11
C ASN A 47 -2.07 -14.02 8.08
N TYR A 48 -2.77 -13.08 7.49
CA TYR A 48 -3.83 -13.33 6.52
C TYR A 48 -3.60 -12.57 5.22
N TRP A 49 -4.39 -12.93 4.23
CA TRP A 49 -4.43 -12.24 2.94
C TRP A 49 -5.82 -11.66 2.73
N PHE A 50 -5.90 -10.60 1.98
CA PHE A 50 -7.17 -9.94 1.70
C PHE A 50 -7.24 -9.45 0.25
N GLN A 51 -8.46 -9.32 -0.27
CA GLN A 51 -8.73 -8.60 -1.51
C GLN A 51 -9.41 -7.27 -1.19
N SER A 52 -8.94 -6.23 -1.82
CA SER A 52 -9.54 -4.91 -1.74
C SER A 52 -9.27 -4.15 -3.03
N ARG A 53 -9.58 -2.85 -3.11
CA ARG A 53 -9.21 -2.01 -4.25
C ARG A 53 -7.70 -1.73 -4.25
N SER A 54 -6.94 -2.79 -4.39
CA SER A 54 -5.49 -2.78 -4.41
C SER A 54 -4.97 -2.17 -5.71
N VAL A 55 -3.76 -1.66 -5.67
CA VAL A 55 -3.09 -1.07 -6.83
C VAL A 55 -1.83 -1.85 -7.14
N ARG A 56 -1.53 -2.04 -8.42
CA ARG A 56 -0.23 -2.52 -8.88
C ARG A 56 0.27 -1.69 -10.06
N TYR A 57 1.55 -1.81 -10.31
CA TYR A 57 2.21 -1.19 -11.46
C TYR A 57 2.95 -2.23 -12.28
N ASP A 58 2.71 -2.23 -13.58
CA ASP A 58 3.53 -2.95 -14.55
C ASP A 58 4.91 -2.28 -14.61
N LEU A 59 5.91 -2.96 -14.08
CA LEU A 59 7.25 -2.43 -13.96
C LEU A 59 7.93 -2.15 -15.31
N SER A 60 7.46 -2.77 -16.40
CA SER A 60 7.96 -2.46 -17.74
C SER A 60 7.53 -1.08 -18.23
N LYS A 61 6.40 -0.56 -17.72
CA LYS A 61 5.77 0.70 -18.12
C LYS A 61 5.98 1.83 -17.14
N ILE A 62 6.36 1.53 -15.87
CA ILE A 62 6.45 2.54 -14.82
C ILE A 62 7.45 3.63 -15.17
N GLN A 63 7.00 4.88 -15.10
CA GLN A 63 7.81 6.08 -15.30
C GLN A 63 7.52 7.11 -14.23
N PHE A 64 8.50 7.91 -13.91
CA PHE A 64 8.40 8.95 -12.89
C PHE A 64 8.82 10.30 -13.45
N HIS A 65 8.17 11.34 -12.97
CA HIS A 65 8.50 12.71 -13.32
C HIS A 65 9.97 13.06 -13.01
N LYS A 66 10.56 13.95 -13.79
CA LYS A 66 11.94 14.45 -13.58
C LYS A 66 12.15 14.99 -12.16
N LYS A 67 11.13 15.66 -11.59
CA LYS A 67 11.16 16.19 -10.21
C LYS A 67 11.34 15.07 -9.18
N THR A 68 10.59 13.95 -9.30
CA THR A 68 10.72 12.80 -8.40
C THR A 68 12.14 12.23 -8.47
N LYS A 69 12.67 11.98 -9.67
CA LYS A 69 14.03 11.48 -9.89
C LYS A 69 15.10 12.43 -9.32
N LYS A 70 14.90 13.76 -9.46
CA LYS A 70 15.79 14.77 -8.88
C LYS A 70 15.76 14.76 -7.36
N ASN A 71 14.57 14.70 -6.76
CA ASN A 71 14.42 14.67 -5.31
C ASN A 71 14.92 13.35 -4.71
N ALA A 72 14.72 12.23 -5.38
CA ALA A 72 15.23 10.92 -4.93
C ALA A 72 16.76 10.89 -4.74
N LYS A 73 17.51 11.69 -5.52
CA LYS A 73 18.97 11.83 -5.34
C LYS A 73 19.40 12.48 -4.03
N LYS A 74 18.47 13.10 -3.30
CA LYS A 74 18.71 13.73 -1.99
C LYS A 74 18.41 12.78 -0.84
N ILE A 75 17.83 11.63 -1.14
CA ILE A 75 17.40 10.62 -0.16
C ILE A 75 18.37 9.45 -0.22
N GLU A 76 19.00 9.18 0.89
CA GLU A 76 19.70 7.94 1.13
C GLU A 76 18.69 6.90 1.63
N TYR A 77 18.89 5.63 1.28
CA TYR A 77 18.05 4.57 1.80
C TYR A 77 18.86 3.38 2.27
N GLN A 78 18.35 2.70 3.28
CA GLN A 78 18.95 1.49 3.83
C GLN A 78 17.87 0.42 3.97
N LEU A 79 18.25 -0.85 3.80
CA LEU A 79 17.39 -2.00 4.05
C LEU A 79 17.60 -2.46 5.49
N GLY A 80 16.51 -2.81 6.15
CA GLY A 80 16.53 -3.33 7.51
C GLY A 80 15.51 -2.67 8.41
N LYS A 81 15.37 -3.22 9.62
CA LYS A 81 14.43 -2.74 10.63
C LYS A 81 14.87 -1.38 11.17
N PRO A 82 13.99 -0.36 11.17
CA PRO A 82 14.26 0.89 11.88
C PRO A 82 14.25 0.67 13.39
N SER A 83 14.86 1.59 14.16
CA SER A 83 14.77 1.55 15.62
C SER A 83 13.33 1.77 16.10
N ASN A 84 12.96 1.18 17.23
CA ASN A 84 11.61 1.34 17.76
C ASN A 84 11.29 2.82 18.07
N GLU A 85 12.29 3.58 18.55
CA GLU A 85 12.16 5.02 18.78
C GLU A 85 11.81 5.80 17.51
N ASP A 86 12.48 5.48 16.40
CA ASP A 86 12.20 6.10 15.10
C ASP A 86 10.83 5.69 14.54
N VAL A 87 10.45 4.42 14.70
CA VAL A 87 9.12 3.92 14.30
C VAL A 87 8.05 4.71 15.04
N ASP A 88 8.14 4.82 16.36
CA ASP A 88 7.17 5.55 17.19
C ASP A 88 7.08 7.02 16.80
N ARG A 89 8.23 7.67 16.62
CA ARG A 89 8.30 9.08 16.22
C ARG A 89 7.64 9.31 14.85
N ILE A 90 8.01 8.51 13.85
CA ILE A 90 7.50 8.65 12.49
C ILE A 90 6.03 8.25 12.41
N ALA A 91 5.64 7.14 13.05
CA ALA A 91 4.26 6.68 13.09
C ALA A 91 3.33 7.74 13.70
N LYS A 92 3.73 8.34 14.83
CA LYS A 92 2.98 9.41 15.50
C LYS A 92 2.83 10.64 14.60
N ALA A 93 3.90 11.07 13.94
CA ALA A 93 3.85 12.20 13.01
C ALA A 93 2.93 11.91 11.81
N TYR A 94 3.03 10.70 11.25
CA TYR A 94 2.19 10.26 10.15
C TYR A 94 0.72 10.18 10.52
N GLN A 95 0.39 9.56 11.66
CA GLN A 95 -0.98 9.44 12.15
C GLN A 95 -1.62 10.81 12.41
N ASN A 96 -0.89 11.70 13.08
CA ASN A 96 -1.35 13.08 13.32
C ASN A 96 -1.66 13.81 12.02
N LYS A 97 -0.80 13.65 11.00
CA LYS A 97 -1.00 14.31 9.71
C LYS A 97 -2.16 13.75 8.91
N LYS A 98 -2.40 12.42 9.02
CA LYS A 98 -3.45 11.72 8.27
C LYS A 98 -4.78 11.65 9.02
N GLY A 99 -4.81 11.97 10.31
CA GLY A 99 -6.01 11.87 11.15
C GLY A 99 -6.40 10.43 11.49
N PHE A 100 -5.49 9.46 11.38
CA PHE A 100 -5.78 8.09 11.75
C PHE A 100 -5.88 7.94 13.27
N ILE A 101 -6.94 7.28 13.72
CA ILE A 101 -7.21 7.06 15.16
C ILE A 101 -6.49 5.80 15.67
N SER A 102 -6.17 4.86 14.79
CA SER A 102 -5.59 3.57 15.19
C SER A 102 -4.11 3.68 15.54
N LYS A 103 -3.75 3.19 16.73
CA LYS A 103 -2.36 3.06 17.19
C LYS A 103 -1.63 1.85 16.59
N HIS A 104 -2.37 0.89 16.02
CA HIS A 104 -1.86 -0.46 15.75
C HIS A 104 -1.22 -0.68 14.38
N VAL A 105 -1.11 0.34 13.54
CA VAL A 105 -0.65 0.17 12.15
C VAL A 105 0.83 -0.25 12.08
N PHE A 106 1.63 0.03 13.10
CA PHE A 106 3.08 -0.22 13.10
C PHE A 106 3.56 -1.11 14.28
N ASP A 107 2.65 -1.67 15.06
CA ASP A 107 2.98 -2.45 16.26
C ASP A 107 3.45 -3.89 15.94
N ASN A 108 3.57 -4.25 14.66
CA ASN A 108 3.96 -5.60 14.26
C ASN A 108 5.45 -5.66 13.90
N ASP A 109 6.27 -6.12 14.82
CA ASP A 109 7.70 -6.32 14.65
C ASP A 109 8.06 -7.13 13.42
N LEU A 110 7.28 -8.17 13.09
CA LEU A 110 7.53 -9.02 11.92
C LEU A 110 7.40 -8.28 10.59
N MET A 111 6.52 -7.26 10.52
CA MET A 111 6.42 -6.43 9.33
C MET A 111 7.61 -5.50 9.17
N LEU A 112 8.18 -5.01 10.28
CA LEU A 112 9.28 -4.06 10.28
C LEU A 112 10.62 -4.69 9.90
N GLU A 113 10.79 -6.02 10.04
CA GLU A 113 12.04 -6.72 9.69
C GLU A 113 12.47 -6.47 8.23
N ASN A 114 11.50 -6.40 7.31
CA ASN A 114 11.75 -6.09 5.91
C ASN A 114 11.29 -4.66 5.61
N SER A 115 12.12 -3.69 5.95
CA SER A 115 11.82 -2.28 5.70
C SER A 115 12.88 -1.61 4.83
N ILE A 116 12.45 -0.59 4.09
CA ILE A 116 13.32 0.40 3.45
C ILE A 116 13.21 1.66 4.28
N GLN A 117 14.32 2.10 4.81
CA GLN A 117 14.45 3.32 5.60
C GLN A 117 14.91 4.46 4.70
N TYR A 118 14.32 5.65 4.82
CA TYR A 118 14.63 6.82 4.01
C TYR A 118 15.26 7.92 4.87
N PHE A 119 16.46 8.33 4.50
CA PHE A 119 17.22 9.36 5.22
C PHE A 119 17.36 10.62 4.38
N TYR A 120 17.20 11.76 5.03
CA TYR A 120 17.50 13.06 4.50
C TYR A 120 18.42 13.82 5.48
N GLU A 121 19.59 14.27 4.99
CA GLU A 121 20.61 14.92 5.85
C GLU A 121 20.92 14.05 7.09
N SER A 122 21.14 12.76 6.89
CA SER A 122 21.45 11.75 7.93
C SER A 122 20.32 11.49 8.96
N LYS A 123 19.16 12.14 8.84
CA LYS A 123 18.00 11.88 9.69
C LYS A 123 17.06 10.89 9.01
N LEU A 124 16.59 9.87 9.73
CA LEU A 124 15.51 9.01 9.26
C LEU A 124 14.20 9.81 9.22
N ILE A 125 13.62 9.97 8.03
CA ILE A 125 12.41 10.76 7.78
C ILE A 125 11.19 9.90 7.39
N GLY A 126 11.39 8.63 7.10
CA GLY A 126 10.31 7.72 6.72
C GLY A 126 10.80 6.31 6.48
N PHE A 127 9.87 5.39 6.40
CA PHE A 127 10.14 3.99 6.05
C PHE A 127 8.94 3.37 5.35
N VAL A 128 9.18 2.23 4.68
CA VAL A 128 8.14 1.36 4.13
C VAL A 128 8.46 -0.08 4.48
N CYS A 129 7.47 -0.82 4.97
CA CYS A 129 7.54 -2.27 5.10
C CYS A 129 7.23 -2.92 3.74
N TYR A 130 7.99 -3.93 3.36
CA TYR A 130 7.80 -4.60 2.07
C TYR A 130 7.90 -6.12 2.18
N LYS A 131 7.39 -6.80 1.14
CA LYS A 131 7.65 -8.22 0.89
C LYS A 131 8.10 -8.40 -0.54
N LEU A 132 9.02 -9.35 -0.73
CA LEU A 132 9.53 -9.76 -2.03
C LEU A 132 9.10 -11.21 -2.30
N PHE A 133 8.49 -11.45 -3.45
CA PHE A 133 8.11 -12.76 -3.98
C PHE A 133 8.94 -13.06 -5.23
N LYS A 134 8.71 -14.20 -5.89
CA LYS A 134 9.49 -14.60 -7.07
C LYS A 134 9.40 -13.59 -8.22
N LYS A 135 8.18 -13.06 -8.47
CA LYS A 135 7.90 -12.14 -9.59
C LYS A 135 7.32 -10.80 -9.14
N SER A 136 7.09 -10.64 -7.85
CA SER A 136 6.29 -9.54 -7.30
C SER A 136 6.99 -8.89 -6.13
N PHE A 137 6.91 -7.56 -6.07
CA PHE A 137 7.31 -6.75 -4.94
C PHE A 137 6.07 -6.05 -4.39
N ILE A 138 5.88 -6.03 -3.08
CA ILE A 138 4.77 -5.33 -2.45
C ILE A 138 5.26 -4.36 -1.39
N GLY A 139 4.88 -3.07 -1.51
CA GLY A 139 4.95 -2.09 -0.44
C GLY A 139 3.71 -2.20 0.43
N ILE A 140 3.89 -2.59 1.70
CA ILE A 140 2.78 -2.90 2.60
C ILE A 140 2.36 -1.66 3.37
N GLN A 141 3.26 -1.08 4.13
CA GLN A 141 2.97 0.05 5.01
C GLN A 141 4.06 1.09 4.91
N PHE A 142 3.68 2.29 4.50
CA PHE A 142 4.56 3.45 4.38
C PHE A 142 4.20 4.51 5.43
N ALA A 143 5.23 5.09 6.05
CA ALA A 143 5.08 6.25 6.93
C ALA A 143 6.25 7.22 6.77
N TRP A 144 5.98 8.50 7.03
CA TRP A 144 7.00 9.54 7.09
C TRP A 144 6.57 10.72 7.95
N ASP A 145 7.54 11.54 8.40
CA ASP A 145 7.32 12.56 9.42
C ASP A 145 6.72 13.88 8.90
N TYR A 146 6.61 14.06 7.58
CA TYR A 146 6.10 15.27 6.93
C TYR A 146 6.87 16.59 7.23
N GLU A 147 8.05 16.53 7.85
CA GLU A 147 8.83 17.75 8.12
C GLU A 147 9.28 18.47 6.85
N LYS A 148 9.47 17.74 5.77
CA LYS A 148 9.91 18.27 4.45
C LYS A 148 8.93 17.93 3.33
N PRO A 149 7.69 18.46 3.35
CA PRO A 149 6.64 18.07 2.42
C PRO A 149 7.01 18.34 0.95
N GLN A 150 7.89 19.29 0.67
CA GLN A 150 8.39 19.59 -0.67
C GLN A 150 9.20 18.44 -1.30
N LEU A 151 9.70 17.50 -0.53
CA LEU A 151 10.36 16.30 -1.04
C LEU A 151 9.37 15.39 -1.73
N SER A 152 8.12 15.35 -1.26
CA SER A 152 7.07 14.39 -1.72
C SER A 152 7.53 12.94 -1.53
N LEU A 153 7.91 12.57 -0.29
CA LEU A 153 8.56 11.30 0.03
C LEU A 153 7.75 10.08 -0.46
N GLY A 154 6.42 10.14 -0.48
CA GLY A 154 5.60 9.06 -1.03
C GLY A 154 5.91 8.75 -2.50
N ASN A 155 6.11 9.76 -3.34
CA ASN A 155 6.53 9.55 -4.73
C ASN A 155 7.97 9.04 -4.85
N ILE A 156 8.85 9.48 -3.94
CA ILE A 156 10.24 8.98 -3.88
C ILE A 156 10.26 7.52 -3.44
N SER A 157 9.45 7.16 -2.45
CA SER A 157 9.28 5.78 -1.99
C SER A 157 8.90 4.87 -3.16
N PHE A 158 7.86 5.22 -3.93
CA PHE A 158 7.46 4.48 -5.12
C PHE A 158 8.58 4.35 -6.16
N PHE A 159 9.37 5.41 -6.37
CA PHE A 159 10.52 5.36 -7.27
C PHE A 159 11.61 4.41 -6.78
N ILE A 160 11.96 4.44 -5.50
CA ILE A 160 12.98 3.58 -4.90
C ILE A 160 12.50 2.13 -4.87
N GLU A 161 11.29 1.87 -4.38
CA GLU A 161 10.68 0.54 -4.32
C GLU A 161 10.58 -0.12 -5.70
N SER A 162 10.06 0.61 -6.70
CA SER A 162 9.98 0.11 -8.08
C SER A 162 11.35 -0.15 -8.70
N THR A 163 12.36 0.64 -8.33
CA THR A 163 13.74 0.42 -8.77
C THR A 163 14.32 -0.84 -8.15
N LEU A 164 14.08 -1.08 -6.87
CA LEU A 164 14.48 -2.32 -6.18
C LEU A 164 13.75 -3.52 -6.76
N ALA A 165 12.43 -3.42 -6.96
CA ALA A 165 11.62 -4.45 -7.60
C ALA A 165 12.15 -4.86 -8.97
N LYS A 166 12.48 -3.89 -9.83
CA LYS A 166 13.10 -4.15 -11.15
C LYS A 166 14.45 -4.87 -11.02
N ARG A 167 15.31 -4.43 -10.10
CA ARG A 167 16.61 -5.07 -9.85
C ARG A 167 16.48 -6.50 -9.34
N SER A 168 15.40 -6.80 -8.62
CA SER A 168 15.09 -8.15 -8.14
C SER A 168 14.39 -9.02 -9.20
N GLY A 169 14.22 -8.53 -10.43
CA GLY A 169 13.57 -9.28 -11.51
C GLY A 169 12.05 -9.38 -11.42
N CYS A 170 11.41 -8.55 -10.59
CA CYS A 170 9.96 -8.53 -10.48
C CYS A 170 9.28 -7.98 -11.75
N ILE A 171 8.08 -8.46 -12.02
CA ILE A 171 7.22 -8.01 -13.13
C ILE A 171 6.28 -6.91 -12.65
N TYR A 172 5.74 -7.09 -11.44
CA TYR A 172 4.79 -6.16 -10.83
C TYR A 172 5.29 -5.61 -9.50
N TYR A 173 4.91 -4.35 -9.24
CA TYR A 173 5.02 -3.71 -7.95
C TYR A 173 3.63 -3.40 -7.42
N TYR A 174 3.27 -4.01 -6.29
CA TYR A 174 1.99 -3.86 -5.63
C TYR A 174 2.08 -2.87 -4.49
N VAL A 175 0.99 -2.12 -4.28
CA VAL A 175 0.81 -1.24 -3.14
C VAL A 175 -0.57 -1.44 -2.55
N MET A 176 -0.69 -1.21 -1.24
CA MET A 176 -1.99 -1.28 -0.58
C MET A 176 -3.00 -0.36 -1.26
N GLY A 177 -4.24 -0.78 -1.23
CA GLY A 177 -5.35 -0.09 -1.86
C GLY A 177 -5.55 1.34 -1.37
N GLY A 178 -6.43 2.04 -2.04
CA GLY A 178 -6.83 3.38 -1.69
C GLY A 178 -8.30 3.56 -1.94
N TYR A 179 -9.01 3.94 -0.89
CA TYR A 179 -10.44 4.19 -0.92
C TYR A 179 -10.77 5.66 -0.83
N GLU A 180 -9.75 6.50 -0.58
CA GLU A 180 -9.93 7.89 -0.26
C GLU A 180 -9.35 8.79 -1.34
N GLU A 181 -9.82 10.02 -1.37
CA GLU A 181 -9.31 11.05 -2.27
C GLU A 181 -7.79 11.22 -2.16
N CYS A 182 -7.23 11.06 -0.96
CA CYS A 182 -5.79 11.11 -0.74
C CYS A 182 -4.99 10.01 -1.47
N CYS A 183 -5.67 9.02 -2.07
CA CYS A 183 -5.07 7.93 -2.85
C CYS A 183 -5.08 8.15 -4.37
N LEU A 184 -5.71 9.25 -4.84
CA LEU A 184 -5.83 9.58 -6.28
C LEU A 184 -4.47 9.62 -7.00
N TYR A 185 -3.43 10.14 -6.33
CA TYR A 185 -2.08 10.25 -6.88
C TYR A 185 -1.49 8.92 -7.36
N LYS A 186 -1.97 7.80 -6.83
CA LYS A 186 -1.51 6.46 -7.25
C LYS A 186 -1.82 6.20 -8.73
N SER A 187 -2.95 6.70 -9.23
CA SER A 187 -3.35 6.54 -10.64
C SER A 187 -2.55 7.40 -11.61
N GLU A 188 -1.76 8.37 -11.13
CA GLU A 188 -0.96 9.25 -11.98
C GLU A 188 0.35 8.62 -12.45
N ILE A 189 0.77 7.50 -11.86
CA ILE A 189 1.99 6.78 -12.20
C ILE A 189 1.71 5.87 -13.40
N ASP A 190 2.62 5.87 -14.38
CA ASP A 190 2.50 4.98 -15.54
C ASP A 190 2.59 3.50 -15.15
N GLY A 191 1.90 2.67 -15.89
CA GLY A 191 1.80 1.23 -15.57
C GLY A 191 0.77 0.91 -14.49
N PHE A 192 0.00 1.92 -14.03
CA PHE A 192 -1.05 1.75 -13.04
C PHE A 192 -2.13 0.76 -13.48
N GLU A 193 -2.48 -0.14 -12.57
CA GLU A 193 -3.64 -1.04 -12.62
C GLU A 193 -4.23 -1.14 -11.21
N TRP A 194 -5.55 -1.35 -11.12
CA TRP A 194 -6.25 -1.51 -9.84
C TRP A 194 -7.21 -2.71 -9.86
N TRP A 195 -7.37 -3.37 -8.73
CA TRP A 195 -8.23 -4.54 -8.59
C TRP A 195 -9.70 -4.15 -8.46
N THR A 196 -10.54 -4.69 -9.36
CA THR A 196 -11.98 -4.39 -9.39
C THR A 196 -12.81 -5.32 -8.51
N GLY A 197 -12.20 -6.32 -7.89
CA GLY A 197 -12.85 -7.47 -7.27
C GLY A 197 -12.92 -8.70 -8.17
N LYS A 198 -12.60 -8.54 -9.47
CA LYS A 198 -12.64 -9.62 -10.46
C LYS A 198 -11.39 -9.65 -11.35
N GLU A 199 -10.89 -8.49 -11.71
CA GLU A 199 -9.76 -8.34 -12.64
C GLU A 199 -8.98 -7.05 -12.37
N TRP A 200 -7.78 -6.95 -12.95
CA TRP A 200 -6.97 -5.74 -12.93
C TRP A 200 -7.41 -4.80 -14.04
N SER A 201 -7.89 -3.62 -13.67
CA SER A 201 -8.36 -2.58 -14.59
C SER A 201 -7.33 -1.46 -14.75
N LYS A 202 -7.27 -0.87 -15.94
CA LYS A 202 -6.47 0.34 -16.25
C LYS A 202 -7.32 1.61 -16.25
N ASP A 203 -8.61 1.49 -15.99
CA ASP A 203 -9.54 2.62 -15.98
C ASP A 203 -9.27 3.54 -14.79
N LYS A 204 -8.45 4.55 -15.05
CA LYS A 204 -8.05 5.56 -14.06
C LYS A 204 -9.21 6.43 -13.65
N GLU A 205 -10.11 6.76 -14.58
CA GLU A 205 -11.24 7.64 -14.33
C GLU A 205 -12.22 6.97 -13.35
N LEU A 206 -12.56 5.71 -13.61
CA LEU A 206 -13.41 4.94 -12.71
C LEU A 206 -12.79 4.82 -11.30
N TYR A 207 -11.48 4.49 -11.22
CA TYR A 207 -10.77 4.43 -9.95
C TYR A 207 -10.86 5.76 -9.17
N GLN A 208 -10.59 6.88 -9.84
CA GLN A 208 -10.62 8.20 -9.23
C GLN A 208 -12.04 8.59 -8.76
N ASN A 209 -13.05 8.28 -9.57
CA ASN A 209 -14.45 8.54 -9.24
C ASN A 209 -14.88 7.72 -8.00
N LEU A 210 -14.47 6.45 -7.93
CA LEU A 210 -14.71 5.60 -6.77
C LEU A 210 -14.01 6.14 -5.51
N CYS A 211 -12.75 6.57 -5.59
CA CYS A 211 -12.03 7.17 -4.45
C CYS A 211 -12.71 8.46 -3.95
N LYS A 212 -13.15 9.33 -4.86
CA LYS A 212 -13.87 10.55 -4.49
C LYS A 212 -15.21 10.23 -3.82
N ARG A 213 -15.98 9.29 -4.40
CA ARG A 213 -17.25 8.84 -3.84
C ARG A 213 -17.06 8.30 -2.42
N ASP A 214 -16.08 7.43 -2.23
CA ASP A 214 -15.88 6.72 -0.97
C ASP A 214 -15.35 7.64 0.13
N SER A 215 -14.64 8.73 -0.22
CA SER A 215 -14.25 9.79 0.72
C SER A 215 -15.45 10.51 1.37
N LEU A 216 -16.60 10.44 0.77
CA LEU A 216 -17.82 11.07 1.30
C LEU A 216 -18.60 10.15 2.26
N ILE A 217 -18.15 8.90 2.40
CA ILE A 217 -18.82 7.92 3.26
C ILE A 217 -18.23 8.04 4.65
N GLU A 218 -19.05 8.50 5.60
CA GLU A 218 -18.72 8.38 7.02
C GLU A 218 -18.70 6.89 7.40
N ILE A 219 -17.54 6.36 7.71
CA ILE A 219 -17.41 5.05 8.33
C ILE A 219 -17.97 5.19 9.74
N LYS A 220 -19.28 4.98 9.91
CA LYS A 220 -19.83 4.74 11.24
C LYS A 220 -19.17 3.50 11.78
N ASN A 221 -18.41 3.65 12.87
CA ASN A 221 -17.70 2.59 13.57
C ASN A 221 -18.49 1.27 13.54
N VAL A 222 -18.12 0.39 12.64
CA VAL A 222 -18.51 -1.01 12.75
C VAL A 222 -17.51 -1.58 13.73
N ASN A 223 -17.92 -1.77 14.97
CA ASN A 223 -17.17 -2.56 15.94
C ASN A 223 -17.08 -3.96 15.35
N CYS A 224 -15.98 -4.26 14.70
CA CYS A 224 -15.59 -5.62 14.39
C CYS A 224 -14.98 -6.19 15.66
N ASP A 225 -15.81 -6.71 16.54
CA ASP A 225 -15.39 -7.68 17.53
C ASP A 225 -15.07 -8.97 16.75
N ILE A 226 -13.79 -9.16 16.41
CA ILE A 226 -13.23 -10.44 15.92
C ILE A 226 -12.36 -11.03 17.01
#